data_8b45c5eb7260fb6fea3b30464b691d91
#
_entry.id   8b45c5eb7260fb6fea3b30464b691d91
#
_cell.length_a   1.000
_cell.length_b   1.000
_cell.length_c   1.000
_cell.angle_alpha   90.00
_cell.angle_beta   90.00
_cell.angle_gamma   90.00
#
_symmetry.space_group_name_H-M   'P 1'
#
loop_
_entity.id
_entity.type
_entity.pdbx_description
1 polymer ?
#
loop_
_entity_poly.entity_id
_entity_poly.type
_entity_poly.pdbx_seq_one_letter_code
_entity_poly.pdbx_strand_id
1 'polypeptide(L)'
;IIFLDTPGVHKPKHKLGTYMAKATEGALHGVDVIVFVVDVTEKMGAGEQYILKQLANVRVPVLLAVNKVDCIPREQSLPIIASYAKAHDFAGIVPISAREGENLDGLLAEIKARLPEGPQYYPADMVTDQPERLIVAELVREKVLALTRDEIPHAVAVDIEEMTTRPKGDVYIRAVIYVCLLYTSDAA
;
A
#
# COMPACT_ATOMS: atom_id res chain seq x y z
N ILE A 1 16.73 -3.07 3.49
CA ILE A 1 15.36 -3.03 4.06
C ILE A 1 14.47 -3.89 3.21
N ILE A 2 13.61 -4.67 3.84
CA ILE A 2 12.58 -5.46 3.17
C ILE A 2 11.24 -4.85 3.55
N PHE A 3 10.44 -4.49 2.57
CA PHE A 3 9.08 -4.01 2.77
C PHE A 3 8.08 -5.13 2.51
N LEU A 4 7.18 -5.34 3.47
CA LEU A 4 6.04 -6.24 3.33
C LEU A 4 4.78 -5.38 3.13
N ASP A 5 4.21 -5.44 1.92
CA ASP A 5 2.94 -4.78 1.64
C ASP A 5 1.78 -5.57 2.25
N THR A 6 0.82 -4.86 2.81
CA THR A 6 -0.37 -5.46 3.39
C THR A 6 -1.63 -4.95 2.70
N PRO A 7 -2.62 -5.81 2.45
CA PRO A 7 -3.91 -5.35 1.97
C PRO A 7 -4.49 -4.30 2.92
N GLY A 8 -5.13 -3.26 2.38
CA GLY A 8 -5.78 -2.22 3.18
C GLY A 8 -6.76 -2.83 4.20
N VAL A 9 -6.58 -2.49 5.47
CA VAL A 9 -7.39 -3.08 6.56
C VAL A 9 -8.65 -2.25 6.74
N HIS A 10 -9.77 -2.81 6.32
CA HIS A 10 -11.09 -2.31 6.65
C HIS A 10 -11.78 -3.29 7.60
N LYS A 11 -12.69 -2.79 8.44
CA LYS A 11 -13.54 -3.68 9.24
C LYS A 11 -14.23 -4.67 8.29
N PRO A 12 -14.00 -5.99 8.46
CA PRO A 12 -14.48 -6.97 7.49
C PRO A 12 -16.00 -6.96 7.40
N LYS A 13 -16.54 -6.60 6.25
CA LYS A 13 -17.98 -6.68 5.94
C LYS A 13 -18.31 -7.91 5.08
N HIS A 14 -17.28 -8.53 4.44
CA HIS A 14 -17.43 -9.66 3.51
C HIS A 14 -16.28 -10.66 3.69
N LYS A 15 -16.40 -11.86 3.10
CA LYS A 15 -15.38 -12.94 3.18
C LYS A 15 -13.99 -12.47 2.75
N LEU A 16 -13.90 -11.64 1.71
CA LEU A 16 -12.64 -11.04 1.25
C LEU A 16 -12.00 -10.14 2.33
N GLY A 17 -12.80 -9.30 2.98
CA GLY A 17 -12.32 -8.45 4.09
C GLY A 17 -11.81 -9.26 5.29
N THR A 18 -12.40 -10.43 5.57
CA THR A 18 -11.89 -11.34 6.62
C THR A 18 -10.55 -11.95 6.23
N TYR A 19 -10.36 -12.29 4.95
CA TYR A 19 -9.08 -12.79 4.45
C TYR A 19 -7.99 -11.70 4.53
N MET A 20 -8.31 -10.48 4.10
CA MET A 20 -7.40 -9.32 4.17
C MET A 20 -7.00 -9.01 5.63
N ALA A 21 -7.94 -9.04 6.56
CA ALA A 21 -7.66 -8.82 7.99
C ALA A 21 -6.72 -9.89 8.56
N LYS A 22 -6.92 -11.16 8.22
CA LYS A 22 -6.02 -12.26 8.62
C LYS A 22 -4.63 -12.15 8.01
N ALA A 23 -4.54 -11.76 6.74
CA ALA A 23 -3.25 -11.54 6.07
C ALA A 23 -2.46 -10.42 6.76
N THR A 24 -3.13 -9.32 7.14
CA THR A 24 -2.51 -8.23 7.90
C THR A 24 -2.10 -8.67 9.30
N GLU A 25 -2.94 -9.41 10.02
CA GLU A 25 -2.60 -9.95 11.34
C GLU A 25 -1.37 -10.85 11.28
N GLY A 26 -1.27 -11.69 10.24
CA GLY A 26 -0.06 -12.48 9.98
C GLY A 26 1.17 -11.63 9.70
N ALA A 27 1.04 -10.54 8.95
CA ALA A 27 2.13 -9.63 8.62
C ALA A 27 2.60 -8.77 9.82
N LEU A 28 1.76 -8.54 10.83
CA LEU A 28 2.15 -7.85 12.06
C LEU A 28 3.11 -8.67 12.93
N HIS A 29 3.19 -9.99 12.70
CA HIS A 29 4.12 -10.88 13.39
C HIS A 29 5.37 -11.12 12.54
N GLY A 30 6.56 -10.91 13.12
CA GLY A 30 7.83 -11.19 12.47
C GLY A 30 8.43 -10.03 11.66
N VAL A 31 7.95 -8.81 11.91
CA VAL A 31 8.53 -7.57 11.38
C VAL A 31 9.24 -6.80 12.50
N ASP A 32 10.21 -5.97 12.14
CA ASP A 32 10.98 -5.16 13.10
C ASP A 32 10.38 -3.76 13.30
N VAL A 33 9.69 -3.24 12.30
CA VAL A 33 9.04 -1.91 12.31
C VAL A 33 7.72 -1.98 11.55
N ILE A 34 6.70 -1.31 12.05
CA ILE A 34 5.42 -1.14 11.35
C ILE A 34 5.29 0.31 10.92
N VAL A 35 4.92 0.53 9.67
CA VAL A 35 4.54 1.85 9.16
C VAL A 35 3.03 1.87 8.93
N PHE A 36 2.32 2.61 9.76
CA PHE A 36 0.89 2.85 9.60
C PHE A 36 0.69 4.08 8.73
N VAL A 37 0.15 3.89 7.53
CA VAL A 37 -0.08 4.96 6.56
C VAL A 37 -1.54 5.41 6.64
N VAL A 38 -1.76 6.72 6.79
CA VAL A 38 -3.09 7.32 6.85
C VAL A 38 -3.21 8.47 5.84
N ASP A 39 -4.42 8.69 5.35
CA ASP A 39 -4.76 9.80 4.46
C ASP A 39 -5.13 11.03 5.29
N VAL A 40 -4.37 12.12 5.13
CA VAL A 40 -4.62 13.37 5.89
C VAL A 40 -5.87 14.11 5.41
N THR A 41 -6.41 13.78 4.24
CA THR A 41 -7.64 14.39 3.73
C THR A 41 -8.90 13.84 4.40
N GLU A 42 -8.78 12.69 5.08
CA GLU A 42 -9.87 12.01 5.76
C GLU A 42 -9.73 12.14 7.28
N LYS A 43 -10.87 12.19 7.97
CA LYS A 43 -10.88 12.13 9.43
C LYS A 43 -10.76 10.68 9.88
N MET A 44 -10.11 10.48 11.04
CA MET A 44 -10.03 9.15 11.66
C MET A 44 -11.42 8.52 11.78
N GLY A 45 -11.63 7.43 11.08
CA GLY A 45 -12.88 6.68 11.07
C GLY A 45 -12.82 5.39 11.90
N ALA A 46 -13.86 4.57 11.78
CA ALA A 46 -13.95 3.30 12.49
C ALA A 46 -12.92 2.26 12.02
N GLY A 47 -12.43 2.39 10.76
CA GLY A 47 -11.38 1.55 10.18
C GLY A 47 -10.05 1.78 10.88
N GLU A 48 -9.61 3.03 10.94
CA GLU A 48 -8.36 3.43 11.60
C GLU A 48 -8.39 3.10 13.09
N GLN A 49 -9.52 3.34 13.77
CA GLN A 49 -9.68 2.96 15.18
C GLN A 49 -9.56 1.46 15.40
N TYR A 50 -10.07 0.65 14.48
CA TYR A 50 -9.90 -0.80 14.54
C TYR A 50 -8.44 -1.20 14.41
N ILE A 51 -7.70 -0.60 13.45
CA ILE A 51 -6.27 -0.86 13.26
C ILE A 51 -5.47 -0.42 14.49
N LEU A 52 -5.74 0.77 15.04
CA LEU A 52 -5.07 1.28 16.24
C LEU A 52 -5.21 0.35 17.45
N LYS A 53 -6.39 -0.31 17.59
CA LYS A 53 -6.58 -1.34 18.62
C LYS A 53 -5.71 -2.58 18.40
N GLN A 54 -5.48 -2.98 17.15
CA GLN A 54 -4.57 -4.08 16.84
C GLN A 54 -3.12 -3.68 17.13
N LEU A 55 -2.72 -2.48 16.72
CA LEU A 55 -1.40 -1.94 16.94
C LEU A 55 -1.06 -1.75 18.43
N ALA A 56 -2.04 -1.54 19.29
CA ALA A 56 -1.83 -1.45 20.74
C ALA A 56 -1.29 -2.76 21.37
N ASN A 57 -1.42 -3.89 20.68
CA ASN A 57 -0.95 -5.19 21.16
C ASN A 57 0.41 -5.60 20.55
N VAL A 58 0.98 -4.82 19.63
CA VAL A 58 2.30 -5.13 19.05
C VAL A 58 3.42 -4.59 19.92
N ARG A 59 4.57 -5.27 19.87
CA ARG A 59 5.76 -4.90 20.66
C ARG A 59 6.82 -4.16 19.86
N VAL A 60 6.66 -4.14 18.54
CA VAL A 60 7.60 -3.46 17.65
C VAL A 60 7.24 -1.98 17.50
N PRO A 61 8.22 -1.09 17.22
CA PRO A 61 7.93 0.32 17.00
C PRO A 61 6.97 0.53 15.84
N VAL A 62 5.97 1.39 16.05
CA VAL A 62 5.00 1.78 15.05
C VAL A 62 5.27 3.23 14.66
N LEU A 63 5.54 3.47 13.38
CA LEU A 63 5.63 4.80 12.78
C LEU A 63 4.28 5.17 12.15
N LEU A 64 3.85 6.40 12.32
CA LEU A 64 2.71 6.96 11.60
C LEU A 64 3.21 7.77 10.39
N ALA A 65 2.88 7.34 9.18
CA ALA A 65 3.08 8.11 7.96
C ALA A 65 1.77 8.80 7.58
N VAL A 66 1.74 10.12 7.72
CA VAL A 66 0.56 10.94 7.37
C VAL A 66 0.71 11.39 5.92
N ASN A 67 0.05 10.67 5.02
CA ASN A 67 0.20 10.83 3.57
C ASN A 67 -0.78 11.87 3.00
N LYS A 68 -0.49 12.33 1.78
CA LYS A 68 -1.23 13.31 0.98
C LYS A 68 -1.24 14.71 1.57
N VAL A 69 -0.13 15.12 2.23
CA VAL A 69 -0.03 16.47 2.80
C VAL A 69 -0.04 17.58 1.73
N ASP A 70 0.24 17.24 0.48
CA ASP A 70 0.11 18.07 -0.70
C ASP A 70 -1.34 18.48 -1.02
N CYS A 71 -2.33 17.69 -0.54
CA CYS A 71 -3.74 17.91 -0.86
C CYS A 71 -4.45 18.90 0.05
N ILE A 72 -3.88 19.25 1.22
CA ILE A 72 -4.51 20.18 2.18
C ILE A 72 -3.49 21.19 2.75
N PRO A 73 -3.93 22.38 3.17
CA PRO A 73 -3.08 23.34 3.86
C PRO A 73 -2.49 22.76 5.15
N ARG A 74 -1.26 23.13 5.46
CA ARG A 74 -0.53 22.64 6.64
C ARG A 74 -1.29 22.86 7.96
N GLU A 75 -1.99 23.98 8.09
CA GLU A 75 -2.78 24.31 9.27
C GLU A 75 -3.93 23.32 9.50
N GLN A 76 -4.46 22.73 8.42
CA GLN A 76 -5.53 21.73 8.48
C GLN A 76 -5.00 20.33 8.80
N SER A 77 -3.75 20.03 8.47
CA SER A 77 -3.14 18.73 8.77
C SER A 77 -2.80 18.57 10.26
N LEU A 78 -2.43 19.65 10.95
CA LEU A 78 -2.00 19.61 12.35
C LEU A 78 -3.05 19.03 13.33
N PRO A 79 -4.34 19.42 13.28
CA PRO A 79 -5.36 18.83 14.14
C PRO A 79 -5.58 17.33 13.89
N ILE A 80 -5.44 16.88 12.63
CA ILE A 80 -5.58 15.49 12.25
C ILE A 80 -4.42 14.68 12.82
N ILE A 81 -3.17 15.15 12.62
CA ILE A 81 -1.96 14.56 13.21
C ILE A 81 -2.10 14.47 14.73
N ALA A 82 -2.55 15.54 15.38
CA ALA A 82 -2.74 15.56 16.83
C ALA A 82 -3.81 14.56 17.31
N SER A 83 -4.83 14.26 16.50
CA SER A 83 -5.83 13.24 16.82
C SER A 83 -5.23 11.83 16.83
N TYR A 84 -4.36 11.50 15.88
CA TYR A 84 -3.64 10.23 15.84
C TYR A 84 -2.63 10.11 16.98
N ALA A 85 -1.86 11.16 17.26
CA ALA A 85 -0.90 11.19 18.35
C ALA A 85 -1.53 10.96 19.73
N LYS A 86 -2.81 11.36 19.90
CA LYS A 86 -3.57 11.08 21.12
C LYS A 86 -4.12 9.65 21.18
N ALA A 87 -4.34 9.04 20.02
CA ALA A 87 -4.99 7.73 19.92
C ALA A 87 -4.02 6.56 20.12
N HIS A 88 -2.72 6.77 19.86
CA HIS A 88 -1.68 5.74 19.97
C HIS A 88 -0.31 6.36 20.22
N ASP A 89 0.54 5.67 20.97
CA ASP A 89 1.94 6.07 21.23
C ASP A 89 2.82 5.61 20.06
N PHE A 90 2.91 6.46 19.04
CA PHE A 90 3.75 6.19 17.88
C PHE A 90 5.22 6.47 18.19
N ALA A 91 6.11 5.59 17.72
CA ALA A 91 7.55 5.79 17.80
C ALA A 91 8.07 6.98 16.97
N GLY A 92 7.25 7.47 16.05
CA GLY A 92 7.48 8.67 15.26
C GLY A 92 6.27 8.97 14.37
N ILE A 93 6.09 10.25 14.03
CA ILE A 93 5.02 10.72 13.14
C ILE A 93 5.67 11.52 12.02
N VAL A 94 5.47 11.09 10.78
CA VAL A 94 6.12 11.65 9.60
C VAL A 94 5.06 12.07 8.58
N PRO A 95 4.82 13.37 8.40
CA PRO A 95 4.00 13.87 7.32
C PRO A 95 4.74 13.69 5.98
N ILE A 96 4.05 13.13 4.97
CA ILE A 96 4.63 12.84 3.66
C ILE A 96 3.63 13.16 2.53
N SER A 97 4.17 13.38 1.33
CA SER A 97 3.43 13.19 0.09
C SER A 97 4.12 12.11 -0.72
N ALA A 98 3.53 10.92 -0.76
CA ALA A 98 4.06 9.82 -1.56
C ALA A 98 4.03 10.13 -3.06
N ARG A 99 3.03 10.91 -3.50
CA ARG A 99 2.87 11.31 -4.90
C ARG A 99 3.96 12.29 -5.35
N GLU A 100 4.23 13.30 -4.55
CA GLU A 100 5.19 14.36 -4.88
C GLU A 100 6.61 14.03 -4.39
N GLY A 101 6.80 12.93 -3.66
CA GLY A 101 8.08 12.53 -3.07
C GLY A 101 8.47 13.34 -1.83
N GLU A 102 7.56 14.15 -1.29
CA GLU A 102 7.85 15.03 -0.16
C GLU A 102 8.10 14.22 1.11
N ASN A 103 9.24 14.49 1.76
CA ASN A 103 9.69 13.92 3.04
C ASN A 103 9.77 12.38 3.08
N LEU A 104 9.91 11.71 1.93
CA LEU A 104 10.12 10.25 1.88
C LEU A 104 11.48 9.86 2.47
N ASP A 105 12.52 10.66 2.25
CA ASP A 105 13.84 10.45 2.86
C ASP A 105 13.78 10.52 4.38
N GLY A 106 12.98 11.45 4.94
CA GLY A 106 12.72 11.54 6.36
C GLY A 106 12.03 10.29 6.91
N LEU A 107 11.00 9.79 6.22
CA LEU A 107 10.35 8.52 6.61
C LEU A 107 11.34 7.35 6.56
N LEU A 108 12.15 7.27 5.50
CA LEU A 108 13.15 6.21 5.35
C LEU A 108 14.23 6.27 6.44
N ALA A 109 14.66 7.48 6.83
CA ALA A 109 15.60 7.68 7.94
C ALA A 109 15.00 7.19 9.27
N GLU A 110 13.74 7.52 9.57
CA GLU A 110 13.03 7.07 10.76
C GLU A 110 12.87 5.54 10.81
N ILE A 111 12.60 4.89 9.65
CA ILE A 111 12.55 3.44 9.54
C ILE A 111 13.94 2.85 9.83
N LYS A 112 14.99 3.34 9.14
CA LYS A 112 16.37 2.85 9.30
C LYS A 112 16.87 2.95 10.74
N ALA A 113 16.56 4.04 11.42
CA ALA A 113 16.97 4.27 12.80
C ALA A 113 16.39 3.24 13.82
N ARG A 114 15.33 2.52 13.43
CA ARG A 114 14.66 1.54 14.29
C ARG A 114 14.83 0.10 13.84
N LEU A 115 15.43 -0.12 12.69
CA LEU A 115 15.73 -1.48 12.22
C LEU A 115 17.00 -2.00 12.90
N PRO A 116 17.01 -3.26 13.38
CA PRO A 116 18.23 -3.89 13.84
C PRO A 116 19.16 -4.19 12.65
N GLU A 117 20.45 -4.25 12.91
CA GLU A 117 21.39 -4.82 11.95
C GLU A 117 21.16 -6.34 11.85
N GLY A 118 21.15 -6.84 10.62
CA GLY A 118 20.86 -8.25 10.34
C GLY A 118 21.54 -8.75 9.07
N PRO A 119 21.47 -10.06 8.80
CA PRO A 119 22.01 -10.64 7.59
C PRO A 119 21.26 -10.14 6.35
N GLN A 120 21.95 -10.19 5.22
CA GLN A 120 21.33 -9.91 3.92
C GLN A 120 20.49 -11.14 3.52
N TYR A 121 19.17 -11.00 3.51
CA TYR A 121 18.22 -12.07 3.16
C TYR A 121 18.04 -12.23 1.66
N TYR A 122 18.21 -11.16 0.87
CA TYR A 122 18.05 -11.12 -0.58
C TYR A 122 19.30 -10.56 -1.26
N PRO A 123 19.63 -10.94 -2.49
CA PRO A 123 20.67 -10.30 -3.29
C PRO A 123 20.48 -8.78 -3.36
N ALA A 124 21.60 -8.03 -3.43
CA ALA A 124 21.54 -6.55 -3.38
C ALA A 124 20.83 -5.93 -4.60
N ASP A 125 20.79 -6.64 -5.71
CA ASP A 125 20.16 -6.27 -6.98
C ASP A 125 18.71 -6.78 -7.10
N MET A 126 18.23 -7.56 -6.13
CA MET A 126 16.84 -8.04 -6.12
C MET A 126 15.90 -6.93 -5.65
N VAL A 127 15.02 -6.48 -6.54
CA VAL A 127 14.03 -5.43 -6.26
C VAL A 127 12.77 -6.01 -5.61
N THR A 128 12.39 -7.25 -5.97
CA THR A 128 11.19 -7.94 -5.48
C THR A 128 11.37 -9.44 -5.63
N ASP A 129 10.66 -10.21 -4.83
CA ASP A 129 10.57 -11.69 -4.92
C ASP A 129 9.38 -12.15 -5.78
N GLN A 130 8.60 -11.21 -6.30
CA GLN A 130 7.45 -11.54 -7.14
C GLN A 130 7.88 -12.05 -8.52
N PRO A 131 7.15 -13.01 -9.11
CA PRO A 131 7.41 -13.47 -10.47
C PRO A 131 7.34 -12.33 -11.49
N GLU A 132 8.26 -12.29 -12.45
CA GLU A 132 8.29 -11.26 -13.51
C GLU A 132 6.94 -11.10 -14.23
N ARG A 133 6.22 -12.21 -14.46
CA ARG A 133 4.89 -12.19 -15.09
C ARG A 133 3.89 -11.36 -14.29
N LEU A 134 3.93 -11.45 -12.97
CA LEU A 134 3.06 -10.66 -12.10
C LEU A 134 3.41 -9.18 -12.17
N ILE A 135 4.70 -8.85 -12.13
CA ILE A 135 5.17 -7.47 -12.26
C ILE A 135 4.72 -6.86 -13.58
N VAL A 136 4.88 -7.60 -14.68
CA VAL A 136 4.44 -7.14 -16.01
C VAL A 136 2.92 -6.96 -16.05
N ALA A 137 2.14 -7.88 -15.48
CA ALA A 137 0.69 -7.74 -15.40
C ALA A 137 0.27 -6.48 -14.64
N GLU A 138 0.92 -6.21 -13.49
CA GLU A 138 0.64 -5.01 -12.69
C GLU A 138 1.08 -3.71 -13.39
N LEU A 139 2.19 -3.70 -14.12
CA LEU A 139 2.61 -2.54 -14.93
C LEU A 139 1.60 -2.23 -16.05
N VAL A 140 1.07 -3.26 -16.71
CA VAL A 140 0.01 -3.09 -17.72
C VAL A 140 -1.25 -2.57 -17.05
N ARG A 141 -1.65 -3.16 -15.91
CA ARG A 141 -2.82 -2.73 -15.14
C ARG A 141 -2.70 -1.28 -14.69
N GLU A 142 -1.56 -0.86 -14.19
CA GLU A 142 -1.27 0.54 -13.82
C GLU A 142 -1.56 1.50 -14.98
N LYS A 143 -1.08 1.17 -16.18
CA LYS A 143 -1.31 2.02 -17.37
C LYS A 143 -2.77 2.05 -17.78
N VAL A 144 -3.46 0.91 -17.72
CA VAL A 144 -4.92 0.87 -17.97
C VAL A 144 -5.66 1.77 -16.97
N LEU A 145 -5.34 1.68 -15.68
CA LEU A 145 -5.95 2.51 -14.63
C LEU A 145 -5.68 4.01 -14.84
N ALA A 146 -4.45 4.36 -15.24
CA ALA A 146 -4.07 5.76 -15.50
C ALA A 146 -4.76 6.36 -16.74
N LEU A 147 -5.10 5.53 -17.74
CA LEU A 147 -5.69 5.95 -19.01
C LEU A 147 -7.21 5.84 -19.05
N THR A 148 -7.81 5.21 -18.05
CA THR A 148 -9.28 5.01 -17.98
C THR A 148 -9.88 5.83 -16.85
N ARG A 149 -11.19 6.09 -16.95
CA ARG A 149 -11.97 6.88 -15.99
C ARG A 149 -13.24 6.13 -15.59
N ASP A 150 -13.95 6.67 -14.62
CA ASP A 150 -15.25 6.20 -14.14
C ASP A 150 -15.17 4.80 -13.52
N GLU A 151 -16.00 3.87 -13.90
CA GLU A 151 -16.14 2.54 -13.30
C GLU A 151 -15.08 1.52 -13.77
N ILE A 152 -14.43 1.76 -14.92
CA ILE A 152 -13.46 0.83 -15.52
C ILE A 152 -12.29 0.51 -14.56
N PRO A 153 -11.68 1.50 -13.86
CA PRO A 153 -10.56 1.23 -12.94
C PRO A 153 -10.85 0.18 -11.87
N HIS A 154 -12.10 0.06 -11.42
CA HIS A 154 -12.48 -0.88 -10.36
C HIS A 154 -12.75 -2.30 -10.85
N ALA A 155 -12.76 -2.51 -12.16
CA ALA A 155 -13.18 -3.75 -12.79
C ALA A 155 -12.17 -4.27 -13.82
N VAL A 156 -10.87 -3.98 -13.65
CA VAL A 156 -9.79 -4.39 -14.54
C VAL A 156 -8.92 -5.45 -13.90
N ALA A 157 -8.75 -6.57 -14.60
CA ALA A 157 -7.72 -7.56 -14.32
C ALA A 157 -6.85 -7.77 -15.56
N VAL A 158 -5.58 -8.07 -15.35
CA VAL A 158 -4.62 -8.36 -16.43
C VAL A 158 -4.00 -9.72 -16.18
N ASP A 159 -3.97 -10.55 -17.22
CA ASP A 159 -3.28 -11.84 -17.21
C ASP A 159 -2.23 -11.88 -18.33
N ILE A 160 -1.08 -12.47 -18.04
CA ILE A 160 -0.01 -12.68 -19.02
C ILE A 160 -0.13 -14.11 -19.55
N GLU A 161 -0.67 -14.28 -20.75
CA GLU A 161 -0.78 -15.60 -21.37
C GLU A 161 0.57 -16.14 -21.84
N GLU A 162 1.41 -15.29 -22.42
CA GLU A 162 2.70 -15.69 -22.96
C GLU A 162 3.78 -14.65 -22.65
N MET A 163 4.96 -15.13 -22.28
CA MET A 163 6.16 -14.31 -22.07
C MET A 163 7.38 -15.13 -22.51
N THR A 164 8.02 -14.72 -23.62
CA THR A 164 9.14 -15.44 -24.22
C THR A 164 10.24 -14.47 -24.65
N THR A 165 11.49 -14.83 -24.36
CA THR A 165 12.65 -14.06 -24.83
C THR A 165 12.98 -14.49 -26.26
N ARG A 166 13.04 -13.53 -27.19
CA ARG A 166 13.40 -13.77 -28.58
C ARG A 166 14.92 -13.78 -28.77
N PRO A 167 15.42 -14.38 -29.88
CA PRO A 167 16.87 -14.49 -30.15
C PRO A 167 17.61 -13.17 -30.17
N LYS A 168 16.93 -12.06 -30.40
CA LYS A 168 17.52 -10.70 -30.40
C LYS A 168 17.60 -10.05 -29.02
N GLY A 169 17.13 -10.74 -27.96
CA GLY A 169 17.14 -10.25 -26.60
C GLY A 169 15.90 -9.44 -26.20
N ASP A 170 14.98 -9.18 -27.13
CA ASP A 170 13.67 -8.60 -26.82
C ASP A 170 12.73 -9.65 -26.19
N VAL A 171 11.87 -9.19 -25.30
CA VAL A 171 10.86 -10.04 -24.65
C VAL A 171 9.50 -9.83 -25.33
N TYR A 172 8.96 -10.92 -25.86
CA TYR A 172 7.59 -10.94 -26.38
C TYR A 172 6.62 -11.20 -25.24
N ILE A 173 5.59 -10.38 -25.12
CA ILE A 173 4.56 -10.50 -24.09
C ILE A 173 3.18 -10.46 -24.75
N ARG A 174 2.34 -11.46 -24.42
CA ARG A 174 0.92 -11.46 -24.75
C ARG A 174 0.12 -11.34 -23.46
N ALA A 175 -0.59 -10.22 -23.32
CA ALA A 175 -1.42 -9.92 -22.17
C ALA A 175 -2.90 -9.88 -22.58
N VAL A 176 -3.76 -10.36 -21.71
CA VAL A 176 -5.22 -10.23 -21.81
C VAL A 176 -5.70 -9.29 -20.71
N ILE A 177 -6.47 -8.27 -21.11
CA ILE A 177 -7.07 -7.30 -20.20
C ILE A 177 -8.55 -7.65 -20.08
N TYR A 178 -8.97 -8.06 -18.88
CA TYR A 178 -10.36 -8.33 -18.56
C TYR A 178 -10.98 -7.05 -18.01
N VAL A 179 -12.11 -6.64 -18.58
CA VAL A 179 -12.89 -5.49 -18.13
C VAL A 179 -14.33 -5.95 -17.87
N CYS A 180 -14.81 -5.75 -16.65
CA CYS A 180 -16.21 -6.01 -16.32
C CYS A 180 -16.99 -4.70 -16.43
N LEU A 181 -17.86 -4.60 -17.42
CA LEU A 181 -18.78 -3.47 -17.56
C LEU A 181 -20.10 -3.85 -16.89
N LEU A 182 -20.44 -3.18 -15.80
CA LEU A 182 -21.78 -3.23 -15.24
C LEU A 182 -22.69 -2.35 -16.12
N TYR A 183 -23.46 -2.98 -16.99
CA TYR A 183 -24.56 -2.29 -17.65
C TYR A 183 -25.65 -2.06 -16.61
N THR A 184 -25.73 -0.87 -16.05
CA THR A 184 -26.96 -0.43 -15.38
C THR A 184 -27.99 -0.21 -16.47
N SER A 185 -28.96 -1.11 -16.58
CA SER A 185 -30.13 -0.93 -17.43
C SER A 185 -31.09 0.06 -16.76
N ASP A 186 -30.73 1.32 -16.73
CA ASP A 186 -31.68 2.41 -16.48
C ASP A 186 -32.13 3.00 -17.81
N ALA A 187 -32.95 2.25 -18.49
CA ALA A 187 -33.77 2.72 -19.59
C ALA A 187 -35.16 2.15 -19.38
N ALA A 188 -35.95 2.83 -18.55
CA ALA A 188 -37.41 2.76 -18.58
C ALA A 188 -37.97 4.09 -18.06
#